data_7a04e5d36502c1c8d774bb5e6d9ca9a3
#
_entry.id   7a04e5d36502c1c8d774bb5e6d9ca9a3
#
_cell.length_a   1.000
_cell.length_b   1.000
_cell.length_c   1.000
_cell.angle_alpha   90.00
_cell.angle_beta   90.00
_cell.angle_gamma   90.00
#
_symmetry.space_group_name_H-M   'P 1'
#
loop_
_entity.id
_entity.type
_entity.pdbx_description
1 polymer ?
#
loop_
_entity_poly.entity_id
_entity_poly.type
_entity_poly.pdbx_seq_one_letter_code
_entity_poly.pdbx_strand_id
1 'polypeptide(L)'
;MPPLSHLAAVTAAAAIFLPQSFAQWQPLQVQSRLVQIPVTITSAPGTPIDGLEAADFVLLDEGKPQKITVDTLGTGVAPISLMVAVQTSGISAAVLDKVRNIGAMIQPLITGERGCAGVVTFAENVEWIQECTGNQDFIQGAFQRLRPQEPRSGRMLDAAHEAVRRLAARPNTRRVLLLISESRDRGSETDLETVAKLCEESSVIVYSFTYSAFKTGFASQTTPITRIPLGSRRSTNGKFEPTSPPIFDRGARPTPPEQRVDVLAALEELHRIDKTNTTQVLAFRTGGTTFPFTRQKALEDVVGKLGEELHSQYVLSFVPDTTTPGYHRVEVRVNRPGDSQLRARPGYWASPVTP
;
A
#
# COMPACT_ATOMS: atom_id res chain seq x y z
N MET A 1 -71.19 37.94 74.31
CA MET A 1 -70.13 37.04 74.71
C MET A 1 -69.39 36.67 73.47
N PRO A 2 -68.19 37.17 73.20
CA PRO A 2 -67.44 36.87 72.01
C PRO A 2 -66.47 35.72 72.20
N PRO A 3 -66.10 34.94 71.18
CA PRO A 3 -65.10 33.92 71.25
C PRO A 3 -63.71 34.46 70.89
N LEU A 4 -62.72 33.84 71.49
CA LEU A 4 -61.29 34.07 71.37
C LEU A 4 -60.74 33.66 70.01
N SER A 5 -60.02 34.54 69.39
CA SER A 5 -59.25 34.31 68.17
C SER A 5 -57.84 33.76 68.51
N HIS A 6 -57.55 32.58 68.03
CA HIS A 6 -56.17 32.02 68.08
C HIS A 6 -55.33 32.50 66.88
N LEU A 7 -54.28 33.23 67.19
CA LEU A 7 -53.25 33.64 66.24
C LEU A 7 -52.26 32.50 66.09
N ALA A 8 -52.23 31.86 64.94
CA ALA A 8 -51.22 30.86 64.57
C ALA A 8 -50.01 31.56 63.90
N ALA A 9 -48.87 31.50 64.57
CA ALA A 9 -47.62 32.00 64.03
C ALA A 9 -47.06 30.97 63.07
N VAL A 10 -46.93 31.34 61.75
CA VAL A 10 -46.26 30.53 60.71
C VAL A 10 -44.77 30.92 60.67
N THR A 11 -43.92 30.06 61.20
CA THR A 11 -42.46 30.15 61.02
C THR A 11 -42.03 29.63 59.67
N ALA A 12 -41.64 30.52 58.77
CA ALA A 12 -41.05 30.16 57.47
C ALA A 12 -39.58 29.80 57.67
N ALA A 13 -39.24 28.51 57.49
CA ALA A 13 -37.87 28.04 57.47
C ALA A 13 -37.30 28.25 56.04
N ALA A 14 -36.39 29.21 55.88
CA ALA A 14 -35.65 29.43 54.63
C ALA A 14 -34.58 28.37 54.53
N ALA A 15 -34.78 27.40 53.62
CA ALA A 15 -33.76 26.42 53.24
C ALA A 15 -32.72 27.08 52.32
N ILE A 16 -31.51 27.28 52.80
CA ILE A 16 -30.35 27.76 52.02
C ILE A 16 -29.87 26.59 51.15
N PHE A 17 -30.21 26.60 49.85
CA PHE A 17 -29.62 25.71 48.87
C PHE A 17 -28.21 26.22 48.53
N LEU A 18 -27.16 25.55 49.02
CA LEU A 18 -25.79 25.70 48.56
C LEU A 18 -25.63 24.93 47.24
N PRO A 19 -25.19 25.56 46.16
CA PRO A 19 -24.89 24.83 44.94
C PRO A 19 -23.67 23.94 45.21
N GLN A 20 -23.86 22.62 45.19
CA GLN A 20 -22.76 21.67 45.15
C GLN A 20 -22.15 21.70 43.72
N SER A 21 -21.02 22.40 43.60
CA SER A 21 -20.20 22.32 42.39
C SER A 21 -19.59 20.92 42.32
N PHE A 22 -20.23 20.03 41.59
CA PHE A 22 -19.59 18.78 41.16
C PHE A 22 -18.48 19.16 40.19
N ALA A 23 -17.25 19.12 40.65
CA ALA A 23 -16.09 19.12 39.75
C ALA A 23 -16.20 17.89 38.86
N GLN A 24 -16.69 18.07 37.64
CA GLN A 24 -16.65 17.03 36.63
C GLN A 24 -15.18 16.76 36.30
N TRP A 25 -14.67 15.65 36.79
CA TRP A 25 -13.42 15.09 36.32
C TRP A 25 -13.66 14.70 34.88
N GLN A 26 -13.34 15.58 33.93
CA GLN A 26 -13.22 15.17 32.55
C GLN A 26 -11.96 14.31 32.45
N PRO A 27 -12.08 13.02 32.11
CA PRO A 27 -10.91 12.22 31.83
C PRO A 27 -10.18 12.89 30.68
N LEU A 28 -8.93 13.27 30.91
CA LEU A 28 -8.05 13.77 29.86
C LEU A 28 -7.87 12.61 28.88
N GLN A 29 -8.64 12.61 27.80
CA GLN A 29 -8.44 11.67 26.69
C GLN A 29 -7.17 12.10 25.97
N VAL A 30 -6.03 11.64 26.45
CA VAL A 30 -4.79 11.68 25.70
C VAL A 30 -4.97 10.69 24.54
N GLN A 31 -5.39 11.18 23.39
CA GLN A 31 -5.34 10.43 22.16
C GLN A 31 -3.85 10.29 21.77
N SER A 32 -3.19 9.31 22.38
CA SER A 32 -1.86 8.94 21.94
C SER A 32 -1.99 8.33 20.54
N ARG A 33 -1.49 9.05 19.56
CA ARG A 33 -1.59 8.64 18.16
C ARG A 33 -0.52 7.59 17.87
N LEU A 34 -0.93 6.34 17.89
CA LEU A 34 -0.05 5.22 17.54
C LEU A 34 0.29 5.29 16.06
N VAL A 35 1.56 5.44 15.75
CA VAL A 35 2.09 5.36 14.38
C VAL A 35 2.54 3.93 14.11
N GLN A 36 2.09 3.37 13.00
CA GLN A 36 2.43 2.01 12.56
C GLN A 36 3.27 2.08 11.30
N ILE A 37 4.46 1.49 11.35
CA ILE A 37 5.39 1.40 10.22
C ILE A 37 5.48 -0.06 9.79
N PRO A 38 4.92 -0.43 8.63
CA PRO A 38 5.11 -1.75 8.06
C PRO A 38 6.55 -1.91 7.58
N VAL A 39 7.15 -3.04 7.92
CA VAL A 39 8.55 -3.34 7.59
C VAL A 39 8.64 -4.73 6.98
N THR A 40 9.19 -4.82 5.79
CA THR A 40 9.51 -6.09 5.13
C THR A 40 11.01 -6.31 5.19
N ILE A 41 11.43 -7.50 5.61
CA ILE A 41 12.85 -7.88 5.67
C ILE A 41 13.02 -9.19 4.93
N THR A 42 13.91 -9.19 3.94
CA THR A 42 14.21 -10.37 3.13
C THR A 42 15.72 -10.64 3.09
N SER A 43 16.08 -11.91 2.97
CA SER A 43 17.44 -12.32 2.65
C SER A 43 17.81 -12.01 1.20
N ALA A 44 19.09 -12.12 0.83
CA ALA A 44 19.60 -11.87 -0.52
C ALA A 44 18.85 -12.61 -1.66
N PRO A 45 18.33 -13.85 -1.50
CA PRO A 45 17.47 -14.44 -2.53
C PRO A 45 16.01 -13.94 -2.50
N GLY A 46 15.64 -13.03 -1.56
CA GLY A 46 14.29 -12.48 -1.45
C GLY A 46 13.35 -13.30 -0.56
N THR A 47 13.88 -14.24 0.24
CA THR A 47 13.10 -14.99 1.22
C THR A 47 12.85 -14.13 2.46
N PRO A 48 11.61 -14.06 2.99
CA PRO A 48 11.32 -13.36 4.23
C PRO A 48 12.19 -13.86 5.40
N ILE A 49 12.57 -12.93 6.28
CA ILE A 49 13.29 -13.25 7.51
C ILE A 49 12.31 -13.11 8.66
N ASP A 50 12.03 -14.23 9.34
CA ASP A 50 11.11 -14.30 10.47
C ASP A 50 11.87 -14.35 11.82
N GLY A 51 11.13 -14.17 12.92
CA GLY A 51 11.62 -14.33 14.29
C GLY A 51 12.45 -13.15 14.80
N LEU A 52 12.30 -11.96 14.23
CA LEU A 52 12.89 -10.73 14.78
C LEU A 52 12.02 -10.17 15.91
N GLU A 53 12.66 -9.70 16.97
CA GLU A 53 12.01 -9.08 18.12
C GLU A 53 12.26 -7.56 18.15
N ALA A 54 11.60 -6.84 19.05
CA ALA A 54 11.75 -5.39 19.17
C ALA A 54 13.19 -4.94 19.40
N ALA A 55 14.03 -5.76 20.05
CA ALA A 55 15.43 -5.47 20.29
C ALA A 55 16.30 -5.51 19.02
N ASP A 56 15.83 -6.20 17.98
CA ASP A 56 16.54 -6.28 16.70
C ASP A 56 16.35 -5.03 15.85
N PHE A 57 15.39 -4.15 16.19
CA PHE A 57 15.05 -2.98 15.41
C PHE A 57 15.47 -1.69 16.10
N VAL A 58 15.90 -0.72 15.31
CA VAL A 58 16.04 0.68 15.70
C VAL A 58 15.19 1.52 14.77
N LEU A 59 14.21 2.24 15.34
CA LEU A 59 13.39 3.19 14.63
C LEU A 59 13.76 4.60 15.08
N LEU A 60 14.07 5.44 14.10
CA LEU A 60 14.35 6.86 14.29
C LEU A 60 13.23 7.69 13.72
N ASP A 61 12.66 8.60 14.50
CA ASP A 61 11.72 9.64 14.09
C ASP A 61 12.44 10.99 14.10
N GLU A 62 12.58 11.64 12.95
CA GLU A 62 13.41 12.85 12.78
C GLU A 62 14.83 12.69 13.37
N GLY A 63 15.41 11.48 13.19
CA GLY A 63 16.74 11.14 13.70
C GLY A 63 16.81 10.80 15.21
N LYS A 64 15.68 10.82 15.93
CA LYS A 64 15.61 10.49 17.37
C LYS A 64 15.11 9.05 17.56
N PRO A 65 15.84 8.20 18.33
CA PRO A 65 15.39 6.85 18.64
C PRO A 65 14.04 6.83 19.34
N GLN A 66 13.14 5.96 18.90
CA GLN A 66 11.81 5.78 19.46
C GLN A 66 11.70 4.44 20.19
N LYS A 67 10.88 4.42 21.24
CA LYS A 67 10.48 3.17 21.90
C LYS A 67 9.40 2.50 21.05
N ILE A 68 9.70 1.31 20.54
CA ILE A 68 8.82 0.58 19.63
C ILE A 68 8.21 -0.66 20.29
N THR A 69 7.05 -1.06 19.81
CA THR A 69 6.50 -2.41 19.92
C THR A 69 6.48 -3.05 18.53
N VAL A 70 6.69 -4.36 18.47
CA VAL A 70 6.70 -5.11 17.22
C VAL A 70 5.56 -6.12 17.26
N ASP A 71 4.63 -5.99 16.32
CA ASP A 71 3.63 -7.01 16.07
C ASP A 71 4.19 -7.96 15.00
N THR A 72 4.42 -9.19 15.41
CA THR A 72 4.81 -10.29 14.53
C THR A 72 3.62 -11.20 14.28
N LEU A 73 3.71 -12.04 13.25
CA LEU A 73 2.69 -13.02 12.88
C LEU A 73 2.43 -14.11 13.96
N GLY A 74 2.06 -13.65 15.14
CA GLY A 74 1.54 -14.49 16.22
C GLY A 74 0.05 -14.26 16.42
N THR A 75 -0.47 -14.74 17.52
CA THR A 75 -1.84 -14.57 17.96
C THR A 75 -2.21 -13.09 18.14
N GLY A 76 -2.79 -12.46 17.14
CA GLY A 76 -3.27 -11.06 17.26
C GLY A 76 -3.14 -10.18 16.02
N VAL A 77 -2.56 -10.67 14.92
CA VAL A 77 -2.42 -9.88 13.70
C VAL A 77 -3.78 -9.43 13.18
N ALA A 78 -3.90 -8.12 12.97
CA ALA A 78 -5.09 -7.51 12.41
C ALA A 78 -5.41 -8.11 11.02
N PRO A 79 -6.68 -8.40 10.71
CA PRO A 79 -7.08 -8.93 9.42
C PRO A 79 -6.75 -7.95 8.29
N ILE A 80 -6.54 -8.47 7.10
CA ILE A 80 -6.23 -7.66 5.92
C ILE A 80 -7.53 -7.19 5.27
N SER A 81 -7.66 -5.88 5.08
CA SER A 81 -8.64 -5.27 4.18
C SER A 81 -7.93 -4.88 2.89
N LEU A 82 -8.24 -5.59 1.82
CA LEU A 82 -7.64 -5.42 0.50
C LEU A 82 -8.63 -4.71 -0.43
N MET A 83 -8.20 -3.64 -1.11
CA MET A 83 -8.89 -3.11 -2.28
C MET A 83 -8.05 -3.37 -3.52
N VAL A 84 -8.64 -3.99 -4.53
CA VAL A 84 -7.99 -4.26 -5.81
C VAL A 84 -8.54 -3.31 -6.85
N ALA A 85 -7.71 -2.39 -7.33
CA ALA A 85 -8.07 -1.47 -8.40
C ALA A 85 -7.49 -1.96 -9.72
N VAL A 86 -8.35 -2.30 -10.67
CA VAL A 86 -7.97 -2.92 -11.95
C VAL A 86 -8.22 -1.97 -13.10
N GLN A 87 -7.17 -1.67 -13.86
CA GLN A 87 -7.31 -0.94 -15.12
C GLN A 87 -7.98 -1.84 -16.17
N THR A 88 -9.07 -1.35 -16.75
CA THR A 88 -9.82 -2.04 -17.79
C THR A 88 -9.71 -1.40 -19.15
N SER A 89 -9.16 -0.19 -19.24
CA SER A 89 -8.89 0.53 -20.49
C SER A 89 -7.49 0.23 -21.03
N GLY A 90 -7.37 0.21 -22.34
CA GLY A 90 -6.07 0.00 -23.02
C GLY A 90 -5.42 -1.37 -22.74
N ILE A 91 -6.10 -2.25 -22.04
CA ILE A 91 -5.67 -3.61 -21.72
C ILE A 91 -6.18 -4.58 -22.79
N SER A 92 -5.33 -5.51 -23.24
CA SER A 92 -5.80 -6.55 -24.14
C SER A 92 -6.70 -7.56 -23.39
N ALA A 93 -7.68 -8.13 -24.10
CA ALA A 93 -8.55 -9.17 -23.53
C ALA A 93 -7.73 -10.31 -22.92
N ALA A 94 -6.64 -10.73 -23.59
CA ALA A 94 -5.75 -11.78 -23.11
C ALA A 94 -5.02 -11.45 -21.79
N VAL A 95 -4.72 -10.18 -21.51
CA VAL A 95 -4.15 -9.76 -20.21
C VAL A 95 -5.24 -9.72 -19.15
N LEU A 96 -6.43 -9.22 -19.50
CA LEU A 96 -7.56 -9.18 -18.56
C LEU A 96 -8.03 -10.58 -18.18
N ASP A 97 -7.95 -11.57 -19.10
CA ASP A 97 -8.22 -12.98 -18.79
C ASP A 97 -7.26 -13.52 -17.73
N LYS A 98 -5.98 -13.14 -17.79
CA LYS A 98 -5.02 -13.51 -16.75
C LYS A 98 -5.40 -12.92 -15.39
N VAL A 99 -5.85 -11.64 -15.38
CA VAL A 99 -6.29 -10.97 -14.15
C VAL A 99 -7.56 -11.63 -13.60
N ARG A 100 -8.50 -12.08 -14.44
CA ARG A 100 -9.69 -12.82 -13.98
C ARG A 100 -9.32 -14.08 -13.18
N ASN A 101 -8.28 -14.79 -13.61
CA ASN A 101 -7.89 -16.07 -13.02
C ASN A 101 -7.32 -15.93 -11.60
N ILE A 102 -6.74 -14.79 -11.23
CA ILE A 102 -6.20 -14.61 -9.88
C ILE A 102 -7.27 -14.37 -8.81
N GLY A 103 -8.53 -14.10 -9.20
CA GLY A 103 -9.62 -13.86 -8.25
C GLY A 103 -9.81 -14.98 -7.22
N ALA A 104 -9.61 -16.24 -7.64
CA ALA A 104 -9.67 -17.38 -6.74
C ALA A 104 -8.50 -17.49 -5.75
N MET A 105 -7.40 -16.76 -5.99
CA MET A 105 -6.20 -16.80 -5.15
C MET A 105 -6.20 -15.72 -4.08
N ILE A 106 -7.04 -14.68 -4.21
CA ILE A 106 -7.02 -13.49 -3.33
C ILE A 106 -7.30 -13.87 -1.88
N GLN A 107 -8.37 -14.59 -1.60
CA GLN A 107 -8.69 -14.96 -0.23
C GLN A 107 -7.67 -15.93 0.36
N PRO A 108 -7.37 -17.09 -0.26
CA PRO A 108 -6.51 -18.07 0.39
C PRO A 108 -5.06 -17.61 0.56
N LEU A 109 -4.55 -16.75 -0.32
CA LEU A 109 -3.15 -16.33 -0.27
C LEU A 109 -2.93 -14.96 0.37
N ILE A 110 -3.93 -14.07 0.36
CA ILE A 110 -3.75 -12.68 0.80
C ILE A 110 -4.58 -12.35 2.02
N THR A 111 -5.92 -12.39 1.91
CA THR A 111 -6.78 -11.88 2.99
C THR A 111 -7.06 -12.89 4.10
N GLY A 112 -6.96 -14.17 3.81
CA GLY A 112 -7.36 -15.23 4.73
C GLY A 112 -8.86 -15.20 5.08
N GLU A 113 -9.26 -16.00 6.06
CA GLU A 113 -10.66 -16.12 6.45
C GLU A 113 -11.22 -14.90 7.19
N ARG A 114 -10.37 -14.17 7.91
CA ARG A 114 -10.77 -12.99 8.71
C ARG A 114 -10.73 -11.68 7.95
N GLY A 115 -10.06 -11.66 6.81
CA GLY A 115 -9.92 -10.47 5.99
C GLY A 115 -11.05 -10.31 4.99
N CYS A 116 -10.96 -9.26 4.18
CA CYS A 116 -11.88 -9.02 3.08
C CYS A 116 -11.18 -8.43 1.86
N ALA A 117 -11.76 -8.63 0.68
CA ALA A 117 -11.33 -7.98 -0.53
C ALA A 117 -12.50 -7.27 -1.24
N GLY A 118 -12.24 -6.06 -1.76
CA GLY A 118 -13.12 -5.34 -2.67
C GLY A 118 -12.45 -5.16 -4.03
N VAL A 119 -13.25 -4.96 -5.07
CA VAL A 119 -12.77 -4.81 -6.45
C VAL A 119 -13.38 -3.55 -7.06
N VAL A 120 -12.53 -2.67 -7.54
CA VAL A 120 -12.88 -1.47 -8.28
C VAL A 120 -12.17 -1.50 -9.64
N THR A 121 -12.85 -1.05 -10.70
CA THR A 121 -12.24 -0.89 -12.02
C THR A 121 -12.09 0.57 -12.37
N PHE A 122 -11.13 0.86 -13.22
CA PHE A 122 -10.97 2.20 -13.74
C PHE A 122 -10.57 2.22 -15.21
N ALA A 123 -11.18 3.13 -15.93
CA ALA A 123 -10.96 3.49 -17.31
C ALA A 123 -11.17 5.00 -17.44
N GLU A 124 -12.17 5.45 -18.18
CA GLU A 124 -12.66 6.82 -18.18
C GLU A 124 -13.43 7.15 -16.89
N ASN A 125 -14.08 6.14 -16.29
CA ASN A 125 -14.78 6.23 -15.02
C ASN A 125 -14.23 5.21 -14.02
N VAL A 126 -14.47 5.49 -12.74
CA VAL A 126 -14.22 4.56 -11.64
C VAL A 126 -15.50 3.82 -11.31
N GLU A 127 -15.47 2.48 -11.36
CA GLU A 127 -16.65 1.64 -11.15
C GLU A 127 -16.40 0.58 -10.08
N TRP A 128 -17.26 0.54 -9.07
CA TRP A 128 -17.20 -0.47 -8.01
C TRP A 128 -17.88 -1.76 -8.47
N ILE A 129 -17.09 -2.84 -8.58
CA ILE A 129 -17.59 -4.16 -8.97
C ILE A 129 -18.00 -4.96 -7.75
N GLN A 130 -17.26 -4.83 -6.64
CA GLN A 130 -17.51 -5.54 -5.39
C GLN A 130 -17.02 -4.74 -4.19
N GLU A 131 -17.88 -4.49 -3.22
CA GLU A 131 -17.49 -3.99 -1.91
C GLU A 131 -16.68 -5.05 -1.15
N CYS A 132 -15.93 -4.60 -0.11
CA CYS A 132 -15.08 -5.50 0.66
C CYS A 132 -15.88 -6.65 1.30
N THR A 133 -15.63 -7.85 0.87
CA THR A 133 -16.27 -9.08 1.35
C THR A 133 -15.22 -10.14 1.71
N GLY A 134 -15.50 -10.95 2.73
CA GLY A 134 -14.71 -12.15 3.05
C GLY A 134 -15.16 -13.38 2.26
N ASN A 135 -16.22 -13.29 1.47
CA ASN A 135 -16.74 -14.42 0.70
C ASN A 135 -15.95 -14.61 -0.60
N GLN A 136 -15.28 -15.76 -0.73
CA GLN A 136 -14.44 -16.10 -1.88
C GLN A 136 -15.21 -16.11 -3.20
N ASP A 137 -16.46 -16.59 -3.22
CA ASP A 137 -17.25 -16.68 -4.45
C ASP A 137 -17.61 -15.30 -5.00
N PHE A 138 -17.92 -14.34 -4.11
CA PHE A 138 -18.17 -12.96 -4.51
C PHE A 138 -16.91 -12.28 -5.03
N ILE A 139 -15.75 -12.53 -4.40
CA ILE A 139 -14.45 -12.01 -4.86
C ILE A 139 -14.14 -12.57 -6.25
N GLN A 140 -14.17 -13.89 -6.40
CA GLN A 140 -13.92 -14.54 -7.69
C GLN A 140 -14.92 -14.09 -8.75
N GLY A 141 -16.21 -14.01 -8.41
CA GLY A 141 -17.25 -13.51 -9.30
C GLY A 141 -17.02 -12.07 -9.76
N ALA A 142 -16.47 -11.21 -8.89
CA ALA A 142 -16.09 -9.85 -9.24
C ALA A 142 -15.00 -9.83 -10.32
N PHE A 143 -13.95 -10.63 -10.16
CA PHE A 143 -12.90 -10.75 -11.17
C PHE A 143 -13.44 -11.29 -12.50
N GLN A 144 -14.36 -12.24 -12.49
CA GLN A 144 -14.97 -12.76 -13.72
C GLN A 144 -15.84 -11.73 -14.45
N ARG A 145 -16.34 -10.70 -13.76
CA ARG A 145 -17.13 -9.59 -14.35
C ARG A 145 -16.26 -8.53 -15.03
N LEU A 146 -14.95 -8.54 -14.85
CA LEU A 146 -14.06 -7.58 -15.50
C LEU A 146 -14.22 -7.63 -17.03
N ARG A 147 -14.35 -6.49 -17.68
CA ARG A 147 -14.48 -6.36 -19.14
C ARG A 147 -13.51 -5.29 -19.65
N PRO A 148 -12.88 -5.50 -20.81
CA PRO A 148 -12.06 -4.45 -21.41
C PRO A 148 -12.94 -3.30 -21.84
N GLN A 149 -12.46 -2.07 -21.64
CA GLN A 149 -13.14 -0.83 -21.99
C GLN A 149 -12.30 -0.02 -22.99
N GLU A 150 -12.98 0.70 -23.86
CA GLU A 150 -12.46 1.74 -24.73
C GLU A 150 -13.03 3.08 -24.23
N PRO A 151 -12.32 4.21 -24.24
CA PRO A 151 -11.02 4.52 -24.83
C PRO A 151 -9.84 4.29 -23.84
N ARG A 152 -8.62 4.74 -24.24
CA ARG A 152 -7.36 4.48 -23.52
C ARG A 152 -7.11 5.43 -22.33
N SER A 153 -8.12 6.01 -21.72
CA SER A 153 -7.96 6.73 -20.45
C SER A 153 -7.79 5.74 -19.29
N GLY A 154 -7.10 6.14 -18.25
CA GLY A 154 -6.91 5.30 -17.06
C GLY A 154 -6.79 6.17 -15.82
N ARG A 155 -7.93 6.52 -15.21
CA ARG A 155 -8.04 7.38 -14.01
C ARG A 155 -7.60 6.62 -12.76
N MET A 156 -6.33 6.20 -12.72
CA MET A 156 -5.75 5.36 -11.67
C MET A 156 -5.71 6.08 -10.32
N LEU A 157 -5.32 7.35 -10.30
CA LEU A 157 -5.23 8.12 -9.06
C LEU A 157 -6.61 8.39 -8.45
N ASP A 158 -7.64 8.60 -9.27
CA ASP A 158 -9.01 8.72 -8.77
C ASP A 158 -9.51 7.42 -8.15
N ALA A 159 -9.26 6.28 -8.82
CA ALA A 159 -9.60 4.97 -8.27
C ALA A 159 -8.82 4.67 -6.98
N ALA A 160 -7.53 5.02 -6.94
CA ALA A 160 -6.72 4.87 -5.75
C ALA A 160 -7.25 5.75 -4.60
N HIS A 161 -7.59 7.01 -4.88
CA HIS A 161 -8.16 7.94 -3.90
C HIS A 161 -9.45 7.38 -3.28
N GLU A 162 -10.40 6.91 -4.10
CA GLU A 162 -11.64 6.31 -3.61
C GLU A 162 -11.40 5.03 -2.80
N ALA A 163 -10.53 4.14 -3.29
CA ALA A 163 -10.19 2.90 -2.61
C ALA A 163 -9.55 3.16 -1.23
N VAL A 164 -8.63 4.13 -1.15
CA VAL A 164 -7.98 4.51 0.11
C VAL A 164 -8.99 5.11 1.10
N ARG A 165 -9.93 5.94 0.65
CA ARG A 165 -11.00 6.46 1.52
C ARG A 165 -11.84 5.34 2.12
N ARG A 166 -12.18 4.30 1.36
CA ARG A 166 -12.94 3.15 1.85
C ARG A 166 -12.11 2.28 2.79
N LEU A 167 -10.80 2.13 2.53
CA LEU A 167 -9.88 1.45 3.43
C LEU A 167 -9.71 2.23 4.74
N ALA A 168 -9.61 3.55 4.70
CA ALA A 168 -9.51 4.41 5.88
C ALA A 168 -10.68 4.25 6.85
N ALA A 169 -11.89 4.00 6.32
CA ALA A 169 -13.09 3.76 7.12
C ALA A 169 -13.13 2.37 7.81
N ARG A 170 -12.08 1.53 7.63
CA ARG A 170 -12.00 0.19 8.24
C ARG A 170 -11.04 0.19 9.43
N PRO A 171 -11.54 0.30 10.66
CA PRO A 171 -10.70 0.28 11.85
C PRO A 171 -10.15 -1.14 12.10
N ASN A 172 -9.04 -1.20 12.83
CA ASN A 172 -8.43 -2.45 13.30
C ASN A 172 -8.11 -3.48 12.20
N THR A 173 -7.81 -3.00 10.99
CA THR A 173 -7.38 -3.82 9.87
C THR A 173 -6.07 -3.31 9.26
N ARG A 174 -5.29 -4.22 8.69
CA ARG A 174 -4.16 -3.88 7.83
C ARG A 174 -4.73 -3.49 6.46
N ARG A 175 -4.50 -2.26 6.05
CA ARG A 175 -5.11 -1.68 4.85
C ARG A 175 -4.17 -1.79 3.68
N VAL A 176 -4.60 -2.49 2.65
CA VAL A 176 -3.79 -2.76 1.46
C VAL A 176 -4.55 -2.33 0.21
N LEU A 177 -3.90 -1.54 -0.63
CA LEU A 177 -4.35 -1.22 -1.98
C LEU A 177 -3.46 -1.96 -2.97
N LEU A 178 -4.06 -2.78 -3.84
CA LEU A 178 -3.40 -3.43 -4.95
C LEU A 178 -3.83 -2.78 -6.25
N LEU A 179 -2.91 -2.14 -6.95
CA LEU A 179 -3.12 -1.60 -8.29
C LEU A 179 -2.71 -2.62 -9.34
N ILE A 180 -3.61 -2.98 -10.25
CA ILE A 180 -3.31 -3.83 -11.41
C ILE A 180 -3.47 -2.97 -12.67
N SER A 181 -2.35 -2.41 -13.15
CA SER A 181 -2.40 -1.34 -14.16
C SER A 181 -1.12 -1.24 -14.97
N GLU A 182 -1.13 -0.37 -15.97
CA GLU A 182 0.09 0.24 -16.49
C GLU A 182 0.75 1.10 -15.39
N SER A 183 2.00 1.49 -15.58
CA SER A 183 2.74 2.28 -14.58
C SER A 183 2.33 3.76 -14.48
N ARG A 184 1.53 4.25 -15.43
CA ARG A 184 1.18 5.67 -15.59
C ARG A 184 -0.29 5.93 -15.37
N ASP A 185 -0.58 7.03 -14.70
CA ASP A 185 -1.91 7.61 -14.68
C ASP A 185 -2.22 8.35 -15.98
N ARG A 186 -3.47 8.29 -16.44
CA ARG A 186 -3.93 8.95 -17.66
C ARG A 186 -5.33 9.52 -17.49
N GLY A 187 -5.41 10.74 -16.98
CA GLY A 187 -6.65 11.51 -16.95
C GLY A 187 -7.35 11.58 -15.62
N SER A 188 -6.70 11.23 -14.50
CA SER A 188 -7.24 11.49 -13.17
C SER A 188 -7.34 13.00 -12.91
N GLU A 189 -8.34 13.38 -12.14
CA GLU A 189 -8.51 14.73 -11.59
C GLU A 189 -7.70 14.90 -10.31
N THR A 190 -7.54 13.79 -9.56
CA THR A 190 -6.74 13.75 -8.34
C THR A 190 -5.26 13.69 -8.68
N ASP A 191 -4.44 14.49 -8.01
CA ASP A 191 -2.99 14.47 -8.18
C ASP A 191 -2.32 13.40 -7.30
N LEU A 192 -1.09 13.03 -7.68
CA LEU A 192 -0.30 12.00 -7.01
C LEU A 192 -0.02 12.32 -5.54
N GLU A 193 0.27 13.59 -5.24
CA GLU A 193 0.63 14.02 -3.88
C GLU A 193 -0.57 13.89 -2.93
N THR A 194 -1.75 14.26 -3.38
CA THR A 194 -3.00 14.09 -2.64
C THR A 194 -3.26 12.62 -2.29
N VAL A 195 -3.10 11.70 -3.26
CA VAL A 195 -3.29 10.26 -3.03
C VAL A 195 -2.23 9.70 -2.09
N ALA A 196 -0.96 10.07 -2.30
CA ALA A 196 0.14 9.59 -1.47
C ALA A 196 -0.02 10.03 -0.01
N LYS A 197 -0.34 11.31 0.21
CA LYS A 197 -0.62 11.84 1.55
C LYS A 197 -1.79 11.11 2.23
N LEU A 198 -2.88 10.89 1.50
CA LEU A 198 -4.04 10.16 2.02
C LEU A 198 -3.67 8.71 2.42
N CYS A 199 -2.84 8.03 1.62
CA CYS A 199 -2.32 6.69 1.96
C CYS A 199 -1.49 6.73 3.25
N GLU A 200 -0.60 7.70 3.38
CA GLU A 200 0.30 7.86 4.53
C GLU A 200 -0.50 8.16 5.82
N GLU A 201 -1.47 9.09 5.76
CA GLU A 201 -2.36 9.43 6.87
C GLU A 201 -3.25 8.26 7.30
N SER A 202 -3.73 7.48 6.32
CA SER A 202 -4.61 6.33 6.55
C SER A 202 -3.86 5.03 6.81
N SER A 203 -2.52 5.04 6.80
CA SER A 203 -1.67 3.84 6.94
C SER A 203 -2.04 2.73 5.93
N VAL A 204 -2.31 3.13 4.68
CA VAL A 204 -2.58 2.20 3.57
C VAL A 204 -1.26 1.88 2.87
N ILE A 205 -0.97 0.59 2.69
CA ILE A 205 0.18 0.12 1.92
C ILE A 205 -0.26 -0.10 0.49
N VAL A 206 0.47 0.46 -0.48
CA VAL A 206 0.17 0.31 -1.90
C VAL A 206 1.11 -0.69 -2.54
N TYR A 207 0.55 -1.71 -3.14
CA TYR A 207 1.24 -2.64 -4.03
C TYR A 207 0.78 -2.45 -5.46
N SER A 208 1.63 -2.77 -6.42
CA SER A 208 1.26 -2.68 -7.82
C SER A 208 1.71 -3.89 -8.61
N PHE A 209 0.80 -4.46 -9.39
CA PHE A 209 1.10 -5.43 -10.44
C PHE A 209 1.07 -4.70 -11.78
N THR A 210 2.26 -4.49 -12.36
CA THR A 210 2.38 -3.70 -13.58
C THR A 210 2.54 -4.56 -14.82
N TYR A 211 1.83 -4.21 -15.89
CA TYR A 211 2.01 -4.78 -17.20
C TYR A 211 2.37 -3.69 -18.22
N SER A 212 3.05 -4.10 -19.29
CA SER A 212 3.31 -3.21 -20.42
C SER A 212 2.39 -3.57 -21.56
N ALA A 213 1.47 -2.67 -21.92
CA ALA A 213 0.57 -2.88 -23.07
C ALA A 213 1.34 -3.16 -24.38
N PHE A 214 2.51 -2.56 -24.54
CA PHE A 214 3.38 -2.78 -25.69
C PHE A 214 3.94 -4.22 -25.72
N LYS A 215 4.46 -4.72 -24.60
CA LYS A 215 5.04 -6.09 -24.52
C LYS A 215 3.98 -7.18 -24.58
N THR A 216 2.80 -6.95 -24.03
CA THR A 216 1.70 -7.92 -24.01
C THR A 216 1.00 -8.03 -25.36
N GLY A 217 0.91 -6.93 -26.13
CA GLY A 217 0.39 -6.94 -27.50
C GLY A 217 1.22 -7.82 -28.45
N PHE A 218 2.54 -7.82 -28.31
CA PHE A 218 3.43 -8.71 -29.09
C PHE A 218 3.39 -10.17 -28.64
N ALA A 219 3.15 -10.45 -27.37
CA ALA A 219 3.07 -11.82 -26.85
C ALA A 219 1.79 -12.56 -27.25
N SER A 220 0.76 -11.85 -27.71
CA SER A 220 -0.54 -12.41 -28.14
C SER A 220 -0.56 -12.74 -29.67
N GLN A 221 0.39 -12.24 -30.43
CA GLN A 221 0.50 -12.57 -31.87
C GLN A 221 1.40 -13.78 -32.07
N THR A 222 0.86 -14.97 -31.92
CA THR A 222 1.46 -16.21 -32.36
C THR A 222 1.27 -16.39 -33.88
N THR A 223 1.81 -15.49 -34.66
CA THR A 223 2.18 -15.78 -36.04
C THR A 223 3.68 -16.02 -36.07
N PRO A 224 4.16 -17.14 -36.63
CA PRO A 224 5.59 -17.33 -36.78
C PRO A 224 6.09 -16.33 -37.81
N ILE A 225 6.57 -15.19 -37.37
CA ILE A 225 7.34 -14.29 -38.21
C ILE A 225 8.66 -15.02 -38.44
N THR A 226 8.88 -15.48 -39.63
CA THR A 226 10.20 -15.94 -40.10
C THR A 226 11.16 -14.78 -39.86
N ARG A 227 11.96 -14.88 -38.79
CA ARG A 227 12.93 -13.85 -38.41
C ARG A 227 14.00 -13.79 -39.49
N ILE A 228 13.92 -12.80 -40.35
CA ILE A 228 15.08 -12.35 -41.12
C ILE A 228 15.97 -11.62 -40.09
N PRO A 229 17.21 -12.05 -39.84
CA PRO A 229 18.09 -11.38 -38.91
C PRO A 229 18.35 -9.95 -39.39
N LEU A 230 18.04 -8.96 -38.53
CA LEU A 230 18.38 -7.57 -38.82
C LEU A 230 19.92 -7.48 -38.83
N GLY A 231 20.51 -7.23 -39.96
CA GLY A 231 21.97 -7.10 -40.12
C GLY A 231 22.62 -8.10 -41.11
N SER A 232 21.86 -8.93 -41.81
CA SER A 232 22.43 -9.75 -42.89
C SER A 232 22.51 -8.96 -44.21
N ARG A 233 23.71 -8.70 -44.67
CA ARG A 233 23.93 -8.23 -46.06
C ARG A 233 23.95 -9.43 -46.99
N ARG A 234 23.24 -9.32 -48.11
CA ARG A 234 23.28 -10.31 -49.17
C ARG A 234 24.65 -10.24 -49.86
N SER A 235 25.45 -11.28 -49.70
CA SER A 235 26.69 -11.43 -50.46
C SER A 235 26.38 -11.73 -51.92
N THR A 236 27.22 -11.31 -52.84
CA THR A 236 27.14 -11.56 -54.29
C THR A 236 27.12 -13.03 -54.65
N ASN A 237 27.40 -13.94 -53.72
CA ASN A 237 27.39 -15.39 -53.91
C ASN A 237 26.19 -16.11 -53.27
N GLY A 238 25.16 -15.39 -52.83
CA GLY A 238 23.90 -15.99 -52.32
C GLY A 238 23.98 -16.67 -50.96
N LYS A 239 25.10 -16.60 -50.22
CA LYS A 239 25.24 -17.10 -48.85
C LYS A 239 25.15 -15.95 -47.84
N PHE A 240 24.44 -16.18 -46.73
CA PHE A 240 24.35 -15.24 -45.62
C PHE A 240 25.54 -15.47 -44.67
N GLU A 241 26.37 -14.45 -44.48
CA GLU A 241 27.39 -14.44 -43.43
C GLU A 241 26.90 -13.65 -42.19
N PRO A 242 27.07 -14.19 -40.97
CA PRO A 242 26.73 -13.48 -39.77
C PRO A 242 27.77 -12.39 -39.50
N THR A 243 27.35 -11.13 -39.37
CA THR A 243 28.17 -10.06 -38.81
C THR A 243 28.37 -10.30 -37.33
N SER A 244 29.62 -10.17 -36.87
CA SER A 244 30.02 -10.37 -35.49
C SER A 244 29.16 -9.57 -34.51
N PRO A 245 28.79 -10.15 -33.36
CA PRO A 245 28.01 -9.44 -32.34
C PRO A 245 28.80 -8.26 -31.77
N PRO A 246 28.13 -7.18 -31.35
CA PRO A 246 28.78 -6.06 -30.69
C PRO A 246 29.47 -6.54 -29.41
N ILE A 247 30.71 -6.14 -29.24
CA ILE A 247 31.52 -6.39 -28.05
C ILE A 247 30.89 -5.61 -26.90
N PHE A 248 30.21 -6.30 -26.00
CA PHE A 248 29.85 -5.72 -24.72
C PHE A 248 31.11 -5.66 -23.85
N ASP A 249 31.53 -4.44 -23.55
CA ASP A 249 32.62 -4.17 -22.64
C ASP A 249 32.30 -4.75 -21.26
N ARG A 250 33.05 -5.78 -20.85
CA ARG A 250 32.99 -6.39 -19.53
C ARG A 250 33.93 -5.65 -18.60
N GLY A 251 33.55 -4.44 -18.22
CA GLY A 251 34.39 -3.64 -17.37
C GLY A 251 33.64 -2.77 -16.39
N ALA A 252 33.01 -3.36 -15.40
CA ALA A 252 32.88 -2.80 -14.05
C ALA A 252 32.21 -3.85 -13.15
N ARG A 253 32.94 -4.48 -12.27
CA ARG A 253 32.35 -5.18 -11.12
C ARG A 253 31.76 -4.10 -10.23
N PRO A 254 30.45 -4.13 -9.89
CA PRO A 254 29.93 -3.25 -8.87
C PRO A 254 30.55 -3.66 -7.53
N THR A 255 31.20 -2.73 -6.87
CA THR A 255 31.56 -2.81 -5.45
C THR A 255 30.28 -3.02 -4.64
N PRO A 256 30.27 -3.89 -3.62
CA PRO A 256 29.08 -4.08 -2.80
C PRO A 256 28.73 -2.76 -2.10
N PRO A 257 27.48 -2.28 -2.20
CA PRO A 257 27.06 -1.09 -1.50
C PRO A 257 27.08 -1.39 0.01
N GLU A 258 27.81 -0.58 0.76
CA GLU A 258 27.62 -0.50 2.20
C GLU A 258 26.14 -0.21 2.47
N GLN A 259 25.50 -1.06 3.28
CA GLN A 259 24.07 -1.04 3.57
C GLN A 259 23.70 0.13 4.51
N ARG A 260 23.86 1.34 4.02
CA ARG A 260 23.10 2.49 4.49
C ARG A 260 22.02 2.76 3.46
N VAL A 261 20.78 2.42 3.78
CA VAL A 261 19.65 2.99 3.04
C VAL A 261 19.68 4.47 3.35
N ASP A 262 20.38 5.21 2.52
CA ASP A 262 20.42 6.66 2.60
C ASP A 262 19.04 7.15 2.12
N VAL A 263 18.19 7.52 3.08
CA VAL A 263 16.83 8.01 2.82
C VAL A 263 16.89 9.27 1.96
N LEU A 264 17.98 10.05 2.04
CA LEU A 264 18.22 11.19 1.15
C LEU A 264 18.48 10.74 -0.28
N ALA A 265 19.31 9.71 -0.49
CA ALA A 265 19.54 9.13 -1.81
C ALA A 265 18.25 8.49 -2.37
N ALA A 266 17.42 7.89 -1.53
CA ALA A 266 16.12 7.35 -1.94
C ALA A 266 15.11 8.47 -2.30
N LEU A 267 15.13 9.61 -1.61
CA LEU A 267 14.32 10.78 -1.96
C LEU A 267 14.85 11.51 -3.21
N GLU A 268 16.16 11.58 -3.38
CA GLU A 268 16.79 12.09 -4.61
C GLU A 268 16.54 11.16 -5.79
N GLU A 269 16.53 9.84 -5.57
CA GLU A 269 16.16 8.86 -6.58
C GLU A 269 14.67 8.96 -6.95
N LEU A 270 13.79 9.28 -6.01
CA LEU A 270 12.38 9.61 -6.29
C LEU A 270 12.24 10.86 -7.18
N HIS A 271 13.10 11.85 -7.03
CA HIS A 271 13.14 13.01 -7.94
C HIS A 271 13.70 12.66 -9.33
N ARG A 272 14.54 11.63 -9.41
CA ARG A 272 15.09 11.07 -10.65
C ARG A 272 14.18 10.05 -11.32
N ILE A 273 13.40 9.28 -10.53
CA ILE A 273 12.34 8.40 -11.05
C ILE A 273 11.33 9.35 -11.71
N ASP A 274 11.48 9.45 -13.00
CA ASP A 274 10.69 10.24 -13.92
C ASP A 274 9.23 10.26 -13.45
N LYS A 275 8.59 11.42 -13.38
CA LYS A 275 7.17 11.67 -13.05
C LYS A 275 6.18 10.74 -13.77
N THR A 276 6.68 9.82 -14.57
CA THR A 276 5.97 8.87 -15.40
C THR A 276 5.63 7.54 -14.71
N ASN A 277 6.25 7.19 -13.58
CA ASN A 277 5.96 5.91 -12.88
C ASN A 277 5.18 6.12 -11.58
N THR A 278 3.92 6.49 -11.73
CA THR A 278 2.99 6.80 -10.62
C THR A 278 2.85 5.64 -9.62
N THR A 279 2.77 4.41 -10.12
CA THR A 279 2.60 3.23 -9.27
C THR A 279 3.82 2.96 -8.39
N GLN A 280 5.03 3.18 -8.92
CA GLN A 280 6.27 2.99 -8.18
C GLN A 280 6.42 4.03 -7.06
N VAL A 281 6.06 5.29 -7.33
CA VAL A 281 6.09 6.35 -6.33
C VAL A 281 5.13 6.06 -5.19
N LEU A 282 3.88 5.68 -5.48
CA LEU A 282 2.89 5.32 -4.45
C LEU A 282 3.36 4.12 -3.62
N ALA A 283 3.84 3.06 -4.27
CA ALA A 283 4.33 1.88 -3.59
C ALA A 283 5.50 2.23 -2.65
N PHE A 284 6.50 2.95 -3.14
CA PHE A 284 7.66 3.34 -2.33
C PHE A 284 7.26 4.18 -1.11
N ARG A 285 6.44 5.21 -1.28
CA ARG A 285 6.02 6.12 -0.20
C ARG A 285 5.23 5.42 0.90
N THR A 286 4.59 4.32 0.58
CA THR A 286 3.75 3.56 1.52
C THR A 286 4.43 2.31 2.10
N GLY A 287 5.66 2.01 1.68
CA GLY A 287 6.40 0.81 2.10
C GLY A 287 6.04 -0.47 1.35
N GLY A 288 5.23 -0.36 0.30
CA GLY A 288 4.93 -1.47 -0.61
C GLY A 288 5.95 -1.61 -1.76
N THR A 289 5.59 -2.34 -2.79
CA THR A 289 6.47 -2.56 -3.97
C THR A 289 5.68 -2.80 -5.24
N THR A 290 6.39 -2.78 -6.36
CA THR A 290 5.83 -3.00 -7.70
C THR A 290 6.36 -4.31 -8.27
N PHE A 291 5.45 -5.16 -8.75
CA PHE A 291 5.76 -6.44 -9.37
C PHE A 291 5.37 -6.41 -10.86
N PRO A 292 6.34 -6.46 -11.77
CA PRO A 292 6.03 -6.54 -13.19
C PRO A 292 5.62 -7.96 -13.59
N PHE A 293 4.61 -8.09 -14.46
CA PHE A 293 4.23 -9.37 -15.03
C PHE A 293 3.97 -9.30 -16.54
N THR A 294 4.17 -10.43 -17.22
CA THR A 294 3.92 -10.56 -18.66
C THR A 294 3.15 -11.82 -19.02
N ARG A 295 3.21 -12.85 -18.20
CA ARG A 295 2.60 -14.17 -18.42
C ARG A 295 1.69 -14.53 -17.26
N GLN A 296 0.72 -15.45 -17.48
CA GLN A 296 -0.18 -15.96 -16.45
C GLN A 296 0.57 -16.48 -15.23
N LYS A 297 1.49 -17.42 -15.43
CA LYS A 297 2.27 -18.00 -14.33
C LYS A 297 3.03 -16.93 -13.53
N ALA A 298 3.61 -15.92 -14.22
CA ALA A 298 4.30 -14.83 -13.55
C ALA A 298 3.33 -13.99 -12.68
N LEU A 299 2.07 -13.82 -13.07
CA LEU A 299 1.06 -13.12 -12.28
C LEU A 299 0.66 -13.96 -11.07
N GLU A 300 0.46 -15.26 -11.21
CA GLU A 300 0.17 -16.18 -10.12
C GLU A 300 1.32 -16.22 -9.09
N ASP A 301 2.57 -16.34 -9.57
CA ASP A 301 3.77 -16.28 -8.73
C ASP A 301 3.86 -14.96 -7.94
N VAL A 302 3.47 -13.84 -8.56
CA VAL A 302 3.46 -12.52 -7.92
C VAL A 302 2.37 -12.40 -6.85
N VAL A 303 1.19 -13.00 -7.08
CA VAL A 303 0.13 -13.08 -6.04
C VAL A 303 0.62 -13.88 -4.83
N GLY A 304 1.29 -15.02 -5.07
CA GLY A 304 1.90 -15.81 -4.01
C GLY A 304 2.93 -15.01 -3.22
N LYS A 305 3.87 -14.34 -3.90
CA LYS A 305 4.87 -13.48 -3.26
C LYS A 305 4.26 -12.34 -2.44
N LEU A 306 3.20 -11.71 -2.94
CA LEU A 306 2.49 -10.67 -2.20
C LEU A 306 1.87 -11.25 -0.92
N GLY A 307 1.26 -12.45 -1.01
CA GLY A 307 0.73 -13.15 0.15
C GLY A 307 1.82 -13.47 1.17
N GLU A 308 2.92 -14.08 0.75
CA GLU A 308 4.07 -14.37 1.62
C GLU A 308 4.59 -13.09 2.28
N GLU A 309 4.77 -12.02 1.53
CA GLU A 309 5.24 -10.74 2.06
C GLU A 309 4.26 -10.16 3.09
N LEU A 310 2.97 -10.10 2.78
CA LEU A 310 1.97 -9.58 3.71
C LEU A 310 1.87 -10.42 4.98
N HIS A 311 2.11 -11.72 4.90
CA HIS A 311 2.07 -12.61 6.06
C HIS A 311 3.38 -12.64 6.87
N SER A 312 4.52 -12.23 6.31
CA SER A 312 5.81 -12.14 7.01
C SER A 312 6.19 -10.70 7.43
N GLN A 313 5.35 -9.72 7.13
CA GLN A 313 5.64 -8.32 7.39
C GLN A 313 5.55 -7.98 8.87
N TYR A 314 6.58 -7.32 9.42
CA TYR A 314 6.57 -6.74 10.76
C TYR A 314 5.79 -5.42 10.76
N VAL A 315 5.12 -5.12 11.86
CA VAL A 315 4.51 -3.80 12.09
C VAL A 315 5.16 -3.19 13.32
N LEU A 316 6.00 -2.18 13.10
CA LEU A 316 6.60 -1.41 14.19
C LEU A 316 5.62 -0.33 14.60
N SER A 317 5.25 -0.32 15.87
CA SER A 317 4.31 0.67 16.42
C SER A 317 5.01 1.51 17.46
N PHE A 318 4.84 2.84 17.39
CA PHE A 318 5.37 3.78 18.38
C PHE A 318 4.43 4.98 18.56
N VAL A 319 4.59 5.67 19.69
CA VAL A 319 3.92 6.94 19.96
C VAL A 319 4.94 8.05 19.77
N PRO A 320 4.75 8.96 18.79
CA PRO A 320 5.68 10.05 18.56
C PRO A 320 5.84 10.96 19.79
N ASP A 321 7.07 11.35 20.10
CA ASP A 321 7.36 12.32 21.16
C ASP A 321 6.97 13.74 20.73
N THR A 322 6.82 13.99 19.42
CA THR A 322 6.51 15.30 18.88
C THR A 322 5.03 15.41 18.52
N THR A 323 4.40 16.50 18.88
CA THR A 323 3.02 16.85 18.49
C THR A 323 2.99 17.81 17.29
N THR A 324 4.12 18.06 16.65
CA THR A 324 4.23 18.98 15.51
C THR A 324 3.46 18.42 14.31
N PRO A 325 2.45 19.14 13.80
CA PRO A 325 1.76 18.69 12.58
C PRO A 325 2.68 18.76 11.37
N GLY A 326 2.53 17.78 10.46
CA GLY A 326 3.30 17.75 9.21
C GLY A 326 3.85 16.38 8.88
N TYR A 327 4.71 16.35 7.88
CA TYR A 327 5.41 15.14 7.47
C TYR A 327 6.61 14.89 8.37
N HIS A 328 6.71 13.69 8.94
CA HIS A 328 7.80 13.23 9.78
C HIS A 328 8.57 12.12 9.06
N ARG A 329 9.88 12.26 9.00
CA ARG A 329 10.76 11.25 8.40
C ARG A 329 11.02 10.12 9.39
N VAL A 330 10.90 8.88 8.90
CA VAL A 330 11.21 7.67 9.68
C VAL A 330 12.35 6.91 9.02
N GLU A 331 13.30 6.48 9.82
CA GLU A 331 14.35 5.56 9.42
C GLU A 331 14.27 4.29 10.27
N VAL A 332 14.26 3.13 9.63
CA VAL A 332 14.28 1.82 10.30
C VAL A 332 15.59 1.13 9.99
N ARG A 333 16.24 0.60 11.02
CA ARG A 333 17.46 -0.21 10.92
C ARG A 333 17.25 -1.54 11.63
N VAL A 334 17.95 -2.56 11.17
CA VAL A 334 17.97 -3.89 11.81
C VAL A 334 19.39 -4.18 12.29
N ASN A 335 19.50 -4.51 13.57
CA ASN A 335 20.77 -4.87 14.22
C ASN A 335 21.02 -6.38 14.06
N ARG A 336 21.17 -6.86 12.82
CA ARG A 336 21.48 -8.27 12.55
C ARG A 336 22.58 -8.38 11.51
N PRO A 337 23.62 -9.21 11.74
CA PRO A 337 24.64 -9.45 10.73
C PRO A 337 24.08 -10.29 9.58
N GLY A 338 24.41 -9.91 8.35
CA GLY A 338 24.06 -10.63 7.13
C GLY A 338 23.50 -9.71 6.04
N ASP A 339 23.45 -10.23 4.81
CA ASP A 339 22.87 -9.53 3.66
C ASP A 339 21.34 -9.59 3.72
N SER A 340 20.74 -8.66 4.45
CA SER A 340 19.28 -8.48 4.48
C SER A 340 18.86 -7.20 3.77
N GLN A 341 17.75 -7.26 3.04
CA GLN A 341 17.13 -6.09 2.44
C GLN A 341 15.94 -5.68 3.32
N LEU A 342 15.95 -4.42 3.74
CA LEU A 342 14.89 -3.83 4.54
C LEU A 342 14.09 -2.86 3.66
N ARG A 343 12.75 -2.95 3.75
CA ARG A 343 11.84 -1.99 3.12
C ARG A 343 10.81 -1.53 4.14
N ALA A 344 10.67 -0.22 4.27
CA ALA A 344 9.71 0.46 5.12
C ALA A 344 9.26 1.76 4.44
N ARG A 345 8.16 2.34 4.88
CA ARG A 345 7.79 3.67 4.39
C ARG A 345 8.76 4.72 4.96
N PRO A 346 9.11 5.76 4.17
CA PRO A 346 10.10 6.76 4.57
C PRO A 346 9.60 7.77 5.60
N GLY A 347 8.31 7.78 5.92
CA GLY A 347 7.73 8.72 6.88
C GLY A 347 6.24 8.55 7.07
N TYR A 348 5.65 9.49 7.82
CA TYR A 348 4.22 9.55 8.09
C TYR A 348 3.75 11.00 8.24
N TRP A 349 2.46 11.23 8.08
CA TRP A 349 1.84 12.51 8.38
C TRP A 349 1.27 12.54 9.78
N ALA A 350 1.70 13.51 10.59
CA ALA A 350 1.07 13.83 11.85
C ALA A 350 0.01 14.91 11.61
N SER A 351 -1.25 14.60 11.92
CA SER A 351 -2.31 15.62 11.91
C SER A 351 -2.23 16.47 13.17
N PRO A 352 -2.68 17.75 13.12
CA PRO A 352 -2.77 18.57 14.31
C PRO A 352 -3.63 17.87 15.37
N VAL A 353 -3.20 17.95 16.63
CA VAL A 353 -4.03 17.53 17.78
C VAL A 353 -5.18 18.54 17.84
N THR A 354 -6.38 18.09 17.50
CA THR A 354 -7.59 18.89 17.74
C THR A 354 -7.85 18.86 19.24
N PRO A 355 -7.91 20.02 19.92
CA PRO A 355 -8.12 20.11 21.37
C PRO A 355 -9.49 19.59 21.80
#